data_1f13b1bd8bd18804f94965c0cba73f82
#
_entry.id   1f13b1bd8bd18804f94965c0cba73f82
#
_cell.length_a   1.000
_cell.length_b   1.000
_cell.length_c   1.000
_cell.angle_alpha   90.00
_cell.angle_beta   90.00
_cell.angle_gamma   90.00
#
_symmetry.space_group_name_H-M   'P 1'
#
loop_
_entity.id
_entity.type
_entity.pdbx_description
1 polymer ?
#
loop_
_entity_poly.entity_id
_entity_poly.type
_entity_poly.pdbx_seq_one_letter_code
_entity_poly.pdbx_strand_id
1 'polypeptide(L)'
;NINLLSGYGMTEATGGITMPPPNDYRPDSVGIALPGIKLKIEQDGELCIKGPYVADGYYKENNNLFSDGWFHTEDIFKENDSHYYIIDRKKDIYKNSRGQTISPQKIENLFQDFDTVKSVFLIGDGKEFNTVLLYPNYDALSNYNTSSDPDKLREVFSSMILSVNSFLAPYERIINYVIINRDFTRGNGELTQKGSFVRKIILENFKDLIEPLYRKSYISLYNDNKELRVPTWL
;
A
#
# COMPACT_ATOMS: atom_id res chain seq x y z
N ASN A 1 16.18 -21.81 18.41
CA ASN A 1 15.48 -20.54 18.16
C ASN A 1 16.36 -19.69 17.25
N ILE A 2 15.78 -19.15 16.18
CA ILE A 2 16.45 -18.22 15.27
C ILE A 2 15.74 -16.87 15.44
N ASN A 3 16.51 -15.83 15.72
CA ASN A 3 15.98 -14.46 15.76
C ASN A 3 15.95 -13.92 14.32
N LEU A 4 14.76 -13.65 13.81
CA LEU A 4 14.57 -12.97 12.53
C LEU A 4 14.41 -11.49 12.79
N LEU A 5 15.29 -10.67 12.23
CA LEU A 5 15.27 -9.21 12.36
C LEU A 5 15.05 -8.57 11.00
N SER A 6 14.17 -7.57 10.93
CA SER A 6 13.90 -6.79 9.73
C SER A 6 14.74 -5.52 9.73
N GLY A 7 15.63 -5.36 8.75
CA GLY A 7 16.38 -4.13 8.53
C GLY A 7 15.94 -3.43 7.24
N TYR A 8 16.35 -2.18 7.08
CA TYR A 8 16.16 -1.42 5.85
C TYR A 8 17.50 -1.12 5.19
N GLY A 9 17.54 -1.18 3.88
CA GLY A 9 18.72 -0.89 3.09
C GLY A 9 18.41 -0.75 1.60
N MET A 10 19.38 -0.20 0.87
CA MET A 10 19.26 0.03 -0.57
C MET A 10 20.63 -0.01 -1.23
N THR A 11 20.62 -0.15 -2.56
CA THR A 11 21.85 -0.23 -3.37
C THR A 11 22.70 1.01 -3.23
N GLU A 12 22.08 2.17 -3.16
CA GLU A 12 22.73 3.49 -3.04
C GLU A 12 23.45 3.68 -1.71
N ALA A 13 23.14 2.86 -0.71
CA ALA A 13 23.84 2.80 0.57
C ALA A 13 24.70 1.52 0.71
N THR A 14 25.05 0.87 -0.40
CA THR A 14 25.82 -0.38 -0.46
C THR A 14 25.24 -1.52 0.41
N GLY A 15 23.99 -1.41 0.84
CA GLY A 15 23.32 -2.41 1.66
C GLY A 15 22.49 -1.81 2.79
N GLY A 16 22.81 -2.19 4.04
CA GLY A 16 22.03 -1.82 5.22
C GLY A 16 22.16 -0.36 5.62
N ILE A 17 21.04 0.22 6.03
CA ILE A 17 20.92 1.59 6.57
C ILE A 17 20.50 1.53 8.03
N THR A 18 19.50 0.67 8.33
CA THR A 18 19.02 0.44 9.70
C THR A 18 18.99 -1.05 10.02
N MET A 19 19.08 -1.37 11.31
CA MET A 19 18.93 -2.72 11.84
C MET A 19 18.41 -2.64 13.29
N PRO A 20 17.48 -3.51 13.71
CA PRO A 20 17.10 -3.63 15.10
C PRO A 20 18.28 -4.10 15.96
N PRO A 21 18.52 -3.47 17.13
CA PRO A 21 19.48 -4.03 18.08
C PRO A 21 19.03 -5.43 18.55
N PRO A 22 19.96 -6.35 18.84
CA PRO A 22 19.61 -7.73 19.22
C PRO A 22 18.67 -7.85 20.42
N ASN A 23 18.71 -6.88 21.33
CA ASN A 23 17.94 -6.89 22.57
C ASN A 23 16.85 -5.79 22.62
N ASP A 24 16.59 -5.11 21.52
CA ASP A 24 15.55 -4.07 21.40
C ASP A 24 14.79 -4.26 20.08
N TYR A 25 14.08 -5.39 20.02
CA TYR A 25 13.17 -5.67 18.91
C TYR A 25 11.83 -4.99 19.15
N ARG A 26 11.35 -4.26 18.13
CA ARG A 26 10.00 -3.66 18.12
C ARG A 26 9.26 -4.13 16.89
N PRO A 27 8.02 -4.61 17.02
CA PRO A 27 7.21 -5.00 15.87
C PRO A 27 7.14 -3.87 14.83
N ASP A 28 7.18 -4.24 13.56
CA ASP A 28 7.10 -3.35 12.39
C ASP A 28 8.25 -2.33 12.23
N SER A 29 9.18 -2.28 13.19
CA SER A 29 10.36 -1.43 13.10
C SER A 29 11.44 -2.08 12.22
N VAL A 30 12.10 -1.24 11.43
CA VAL A 30 13.34 -1.62 10.73
C VAL A 30 14.60 -1.26 11.54
N GLY A 31 14.42 -0.92 12.82
CA GLY A 31 15.48 -0.67 13.77
C GLY A 31 15.98 0.75 13.81
N ILE A 32 17.24 0.88 14.22
CA ILE A 32 17.98 2.15 14.41
C ILE A 32 19.03 2.30 13.31
N ALA A 33 19.55 3.52 13.15
CA ALA A 33 20.63 3.79 12.18
C ALA A 33 21.87 2.92 12.45
N LEU A 34 22.44 2.36 11.41
CA LEU A 34 23.73 1.68 11.49
C LEU A 34 24.87 2.67 11.76
N PRO A 35 26.00 2.23 12.38
CA PRO A 35 27.15 3.08 12.65
C PRO A 35 27.64 3.84 11.42
N GLY A 36 27.82 5.15 11.56
CA GLY A 36 28.27 6.02 10.49
C GLY A 36 27.20 6.56 9.56
N ILE A 37 25.95 6.04 9.64
CA ILE A 37 24.80 6.59 8.92
C ILE A 37 24.10 7.65 9.76
N LYS A 38 23.81 8.78 9.10
CA LYS A 38 22.92 9.82 9.63
C LYS A 38 21.59 9.73 8.90
N LEU A 39 20.50 9.78 9.66
CA LEU A 39 19.15 9.77 9.15
C LEU A 39 18.47 11.10 9.48
N LYS A 40 17.61 11.55 8.56
CA LYS A 40 16.79 12.75 8.70
C LYS A 40 15.46 12.48 8.03
N ILE A 41 14.37 12.78 8.70
CA ILE A 41 13.04 12.75 8.10
C ILE A 41 12.65 14.19 7.76
N GLU A 42 12.32 14.43 6.50
CA GLU A 42 11.87 15.73 6.00
C GLU A 42 10.43 16.02 6.43
N GLN A 43 9.96 17.25 6.18
CA GLN A 43 8.61 17.68 6.59
C GLN A 43 7.48 16.87 5.92
N ASP A 44 7.73 16.32 4.74
CA ASP A 44 6.80 15.46 4.01
C ASP A 44 6.90 13.97 4.40
N GLY A 45 7.78 13.66 5.38
CA GLY A 45 8.01 12.32 5.88
C GLY A 45 9.08 11.52 5.11
N GLU A 46 9.71 12.09 4.08
CA GLU A 46 10.74 11.39 3.33
C GLU A 46 11.99 11.16 4.18
N LEU A 47 12.50 9.92 4.16
CA LEU A 47 13.78 9.59 4.78
C LEU A 47 14.92 10.08 3.87
N CYS A 48 15.83 10.88 4.44
CA CYS A 48 17.09 11.25 3.83
C CYS A 48 18.24 10.59 4.60
N ILE A 49 19.25 10.12 3.88
CA ILE A 49 20.39 9.41 4.45
C ILE A 49 21.69 10.08 4.06
N LYS A 50 22.68 9.99 4.95
CA LYS A 50 24.05 10.48 4.72
C LYS A 50 25.04 9.60 5.46
N GLY A 51 26.13 9.23 4.83
CA GLY A 51 27.17 8.42 5.45
C GLY A 51 28.31 8.05 4.50
N PRO A 52 29.39 7.46 5.03
CA PRO A 52 30.61 7.22 4.24
C PRO A 52 30.44 6.12 3.16
N TYR A 53 29.38 5.35 3.20
CA TYR A 53 29.08 4.30 2.22
C TYR A 53 27.76 4.57 1.46
N VAL A 54 27.23 5.79 1.57
CA VAL A 54 26.15 6.28 0.69
C VAL A 54 26.81 6.83 -0.58
N ALA A 55 26.29 6.43 -1.75
CA ALA A 55 26.78 6.91 -3.04
C ALA A 55 26.66 8.43 -3.17
N ASP A 56 27.54 9.04 -3.94
CA ASP A 56 27.50 10.49 -4.20
C ASP A 56 26.64 10.85 -5.42
N GLY A 57 26.16 9.85 -6.18
CA GLY A 57 25.34 10.05 -7.37
C GLY A 57 25.29 8.82 -8.27
N TYR A 58 24.46 8.89 -9.31
CA TYR A 58 24.42 7.88 -10.37
C TYR A 58 25.40 8.22 -11.50
N TYR A 59 25.99 7.18 -12.07
CA TYR A 59 26.95 7.37 -13.17
C TYR A 59 26.25 7.97 -14.40
N LYS A 60 26.75 9.15 -14.84
CA LYS A 60 26.21 9.89 -16.00
C LYS A 60 24.75 10.32 -15.90
N GLU A 61 24.16 10.33 -14.71
CA GLU A 61 22.80 10.83 -14.50
C GLU A 61 22.82 12.06 -13.59
N ASN A 62 22.10 13.11 -13.98
CA ASN A 62 21.76 14.24 -13.11
C ASN A 62 20.36 13.99 -12.59
N ASN A 63 20.24 13.54 -11.34
CA ASN A 63 18.96 13.46 -10.66
C ASN A 63 18.99 14.30 -9.38
N ASN A 64 17.83 14.70 -8.92
CA ASN A 64 17.65 15.53 -7.73
C ASN A 64 17.66 14.74 -6.41
N LEU A 65 18.05 13.46 -6.45
CA LEU A 65 18.03 12.60 -5.26
C LEU A 65 19.22 12.86 -4.33
N PHE A 66 20.25 13.57 -4.83
CA PHE A 66 21.41 13.98 -4.04
C PHE A 66 21.40 15.50 -3.88
N SER A 67 21.20 15.98 -2.66
CA SER A 67 21.18 17.40 -2.33
C SER A 67 21.87 17.65 -0.99
N ASP A 68 22.77 18.63 -0.94
CA ASP A 68 23.51 19.05 0.26
C ASP A 68 24.22 17.91 1.02
N GLY A 69 24.64 16.89 0.26
CA GLY A 69 25.29 15.69 0.77
C GLY A 69 24.34 14.73 1.46
N TRP A 70 23.04 14.87 1.23
CA TRP A 70 22.02 13.91 1.61
C TRP A 70 21.48 13.20 0.38
N PHE A 71 21.21 11.91 0.53
CA PHE A 71 20.48 11.12 -0.45
C PHE A 71 19.02 11.04 -0.05
N HIS A 72 18.10 11.41 -0.94
CA HIS A 72 16.67 11.33 -0.81
C HIS A 72 16.18 9.95 -1.25
N THR A 73 15.65 9.16 -0.32
CA THR A 73 15.35 7.75 -0.57
C THR A 73 14.05 7.52 -1.34
N GLU A 74 13.19 8.54 -1.45
CA GLU A 74 11.81 8.45 -1.92
C GLU A 74 10.94 7.48 -1.09
N ASP A 75 11.41 7.06 0.08
CA ASP A 75 10.65 6.25 1.03
C ASP A 75 10.19 7.12 2.20
N ILE A 76 8.93 6.97 2.60
CA ILE A 76 8.31 7.71 3.72
C ILE A 76 8.43 6.91 5.00
N PHE A 77 8.91 7.58 6.03
CA PHE A 77 9.20 6.99 7.33
C PHE A 77 8.55 7.79 8.46
N LYS A 78 8.39 7.13 9.58
CA LYS A 78 8.21 7.76 10.89
C LYS A 78 9.30 7.27 11.83
N GLU A 79 9.67 8.12 12.80
CA GLU A 79 10.53 7.78 13.92
C GLU A 79 9.71 7.74 15.19
N ASN A 80 9.98 6.76 16.04
CA ASN A 80 9.44 6.69 17.39
C ASN A 80 10.51 6.08 18.31
N ASP A 81 10.95 6.82 19.34
CA ASP A 81 12.00 6.41 20.28
C ASP A 81 13.27 5.90 19.58
N SER A 82 13.77 6.65 18.61
CA SER A 82 14.95 6.32 17.78
C SER A 82 14.81 5.11 16.87
N HIS A 83 13.65 4.44 16.85
CA HIS A 83 13.32 3.38 15.89
C HIS A 83 12.61 3.94 14.68
N TYR A 84 12.98 3.42 13.52
CA TYR A 84 12.44 3.83 12.23
C TYR A 84 11.40 2.81 11.73
N TYR A 85 10.34 3.32 11.11
CA TYR A 85 9.23 2.54 10.57
C TYR A 85 8.94 3.01 9.15
N ILE A 86 8.92 2.07 8.21
CA ILE A 86 8.55 2.36 6.82
C ILE A 86 7.04 2.54 6.75
N ILE A 87 6.60 3.61 6.11
CA ILE A 87 5.17 3.88 5.88
C ILE A 87 4.77 3.48 4.48
N ASP A 88 5.47 4.01 3.46
CA ASP A 88 5.21 3.72 2.04
C ASP A 88 6.31 4.34 1.15
N ARG A 89 6.20 4.16 -0.15
CA ARG A 89 6.97 4.91 -1.13
C ARG A 89 6.32 6.24 -1.45
N LYS A 90 7.10 7.32 -1.49
CA LYS A 90 6.63 8.68 -1.75
C LYS A 90 5.81 8.79 -3.05
N LYS A 91 6.25 8.11 -4.12
CA LYS A 91 5.58 8.08 -5.42
C LYS A 91 4.28 7.25 -5.44
N ASP A 92 4.09 6.35 -4.48
CA ASP A 92 2.92 5.48 -4.42
C ASP A 92 1.82 6.08 -3.52
N ILE A 93 2.19 7.02 -2.63
CA ILE A 93 1.24 7.79 -1.83
C ILE A 93 0.45 8.73 -2.74
N TYR A 94 -0.86 8.77 -2.53
CA TYR A 94 -1.75 9.64 -3.29
C TYR A 94 -2.67 10.48 -2.38
N LYS A 95 -3.36 11.44 -2.98
CA LYS A 95 -4.40 12.23 -2.31
C LYS A 95 -5.77 11.92 -2.90
N ASN A 96 -6.74 11.68 -2.04
CA ASN A 96 -8.12 11.58 -2.49
C ASN A 96 -8.66 12.96 -2.95
N SER A 97 -9.90 13.00 -3.45
CA SER A 97 -10.52 14.24 -3.95
C SER A 97 -10.69 15.33 -2.88
N ARG A 98 -10.57 14.98 -1.60
CA ARG A 98 -10.62 15.92 -0.46
C ARG A 98 -9.23 16.34 0.03
N GLY A 99 -8.15 15.94 -0.67
CA GLY A 99 -6.77 16.27 -0.32
C GLY A 99 -6.18 15.46 0.83
N GLN A 100 -6.85 14.42 1.31
CA GLN A 100 -6.35 13.56 2.37
C GLN A 100 -5.33 12.57 1.80
N THR A 101 -4.20 12.45 2.47
CA THR A 101 -3.10 11.58 2.06
C THR A 101 -3.39 10.12 2.43
N ILE A 102 -3.22 9.22 1.47
CA ILE A 102 -3.44 7.78 1.60
C ILE A 102 -2.19 7.05 1.21
N SER A 103 -1.79 6.10 2.05
CA SER A 103 -0.69 5.15 1.83
C SER A 103 -1.28 3.81 1.36
N PRO A 104 -1.19 3.47 0.07
CA PRO A 104 -1.76 2.24 -0.44
C PRO A 104 -1.15 0.99 0.19
N GLN A 105 0.17 0.94 0.31
CA GLN A 105 0.87 -0.23 0.82
C GLN A 105 0.48 -0.53 2.27
N LYS A 106 0.29 0.50 3.10
CA LYS A 106 -0.22 0.34 4.47
C LYS A 106 -1.55 -0.42 4.50
N ILE A 107 -2.47 -0.05 3.58
CA ILE A 107 -3.81 -0.65 3.51
C ILE A 107 -3.74 -2.04 2.88
N GLU A 108 -2.99 -2.19 1.78
CA GLU A 108 -2.79 -3.46 1.09
C GLU A 108 -2.17 -4.53 2.00
N ASN A 109 -1.25 -4.14 2.89
CA ASN A 109 -0.61 -5.04 3.85
C ASN A 109 -1.58 -5.61 4.89
N LEU A 110 -2.68 -4.92 5.23
CA LEU A 110 -3.69 -5.46 6.15
C LEU A 110 -4.39 -6.71 5.62
N PHE A 111 -4.28 -6.98 4.33
CA PHE A 111 -4.84 -8.18 3.73
C PHE A 111 -3.91 -9.40 3.79
N GLN A 112 -2.65 -9.22 4.18
CA GLN A 112 -1.69 -10.32 4.25
C GLN A 112 -2.03 -11.36 5.33
N ASP A 113 -2.84 -10.99 6.33
CA ASP A 113 -3.30 -11.90 7.38
C ASP A 113 -4.43 -12.82 6.90
N PHE A 114 -4.96 -12.61 5.70
CA PHE A 114 -6.04 -13.42 5.13
C PHE A 114 -5.51 -14.37 4.06
N ASP A 115 -5.50 -15.67 4.35
CA ASP A 115 -5.03 -16.73 3.45
C ASP A 115 -5.90 -16.87 2.18
N THR A 116 -7.15 -16.41 2.23
CA THR A 116 -8.14 -16.49 1.14
C THR A 116 -7.90 -15.47 0.03
N VAL A 117 -7.01 -14.51 0.24
CA VAL A 117 -6.62 -13.50 -0.75
C VAL A 117 -5.16 -13.68 -1.16
N LYS A 118 -4.88 -13.60 -2.47
CA LYS A 118 -3.52 -13.70 -2.98
C LYS A 118 -2.92 -12.35 -3.30
N SER A 119 -3.72 -11.45 -3.87
CA SER A 119 -3.26 -10.10 -4.24
C SER A 119 -4.37 -9.08 -4.04
N VAL A 120 -4.00 -7.92 -3.52
CA VAL A 120 -4.88 -6.76 -3.33
C VAL A 120 -4.21 -5.53 -3.90
N PHE A 121 -4.96 -4.73 -4.65
CA PHE A 121 -4.48 -3.48 -5.22
C PHE A 121 -5.47 -2.36 -4.90
N LEU A 122 -5.01 -1.36 -4.13
CA LEU A 122 -5.82 -0.21 -3.70
C LEU A 122 -5.86 0.89 -4.76
N ILE A 123 -7.04 1.47 -4.96
CA ILE A 123 -7.31 2.55 -5.91
C ILE A 123 -8.07 3.65 -5.18
N GLY A 124 -7.65 4.92 -5.38
CA GLY A 124 -8.29 6.06 -4.73
C GLY A 124 -7.70 7.41 -5.10
N ASP A 125 -6.68 7.45 -5.95
CA ASP A 125 -6.02 8.70 -6.36
C ASP A 125 -7.01 9.64 -7.06
N GLY A 126 -7.19 10.85 -6.48
CA GLY A 126 -8.16 11.84 -6.95
C GLY A 126 -9.63 11.41 -6.82
N LYS A 127 -9.93 10.26 -6.19
CA LYS A 127 -11.29 9.71 -6.05
C LYS A 127 -11.93 10.11 -4.72
N GLU A 128 -13.26 9.99 -4.64
CA GLU A 128 -14.02 10.31 -3.42
C GLU A 128 -13.81 9.28 -2.32
N PHE A 129 -13.52 8.03 -2.68
CA PHE A 129 -13.32 6.89 -1.77
C PHE A 129 -12.36 5.88 -2.37
N ASN A 130 -11.88 4.97 -1.53
CA ASN A 130 -11.00 3.89 -1.96
C ASN A 130 -11.80 2.67 -2.42
N THR A 131 -11.28 2.00 -3.43
CA THR A 131 -11.74 0.71 -3.93
C THR A 131 -10.55 -0.23 -4.05
N VAL A 132 -10.81 -1.55 -4.15
CA VAL A 132 -9.75 -2.52 -4.36
C VAL A 132 -10.06 -3.50 -5.48
N LEU A 133 -9.01 -3.90 -6.20
CA LEU A 133 -9.00 -5.11 -7.00
C LEU A 133 -8.51 -6.25 -6.11
N LEU A 134 -9.27 -7.33 -6.02
CA LEU A 134 -8.97 -8.52 -5.21
C LEU A 134 -8.75 -9.72 -6.12
N TYR A 135 -7.61 -10.37 -5.99
CA TYR A 135 -7.38 -11.68 -6.61
C TYR A 135 -7.42 -12.76 -5.53
N PRO A 136 -8.38 -13.72 -5.66
CA PRO A 136 -8.55 -14.79 -4.70
C PRO A 136 -7.36 -15.76 -4.65
N ASN A 137 -7.11 -16.33 -3.48
CA ASN A 137 -6.30 -17.52 -3.33
C ASN A 137 -7.20 -18.75 -3.48
N TYR A 138 -7.39 -19.22 -4.70
CA TYR A 138 -8.29 -20.34 -4.99
C TYR A 138 -7.87 -21.65 -4.32
N ASP A 139 -6.59 -21.84 -4.07
CA ASP A 139 -6.07 -23.03 -3.37
C ASP A 139 -6.55 -23.03 -1.91
N ALA A 140 -6.45 -21.92 -1.21
CA ALA A 140 -6.97 -21.79 0.14
C ALA A 140 -8.51 -21.87 0.16
N LEU A 141 -9.19 -21.18 -0.76
CA LEU A 141 -10.66 -21.16 -0.85
C LEU A 141 -11.26 -22.53 -1.16
N SER A 142 -10.55 -23.41 -1.84
CA SER A 142 -10.97 -24.77 -2.10
C SER A 142 -11.18 -25.57 -0.82
N ASN A 143 -10.37 -25.32 0.22
CA ASN A 143 -10.49 -25.95 1.53
C ASN A 143 -11.79 -25.56 2.26
N TYR A 144 -12.41 -24.45 1.89
CA TYR A 144 -13.65 -23.94 2.50
C TYR A 144 -14.89 -24.23 1.64
N ASN A 145 -14.78 -25.00 0.54
CA ASN A 145 -15.86 -25.23 -0.44
C ASN A 145 -16.47 -23.94 -1.00
N THR A 146 -15.67 -22.90 -1.15
CA THR A 146 -16.11 -21.54 -1.51
C THR A 146 -15.65 -21.14 -2.91
N SER A 147 -14.65 -21.82 -3.46
CA SER A 147 -13.92 -21.40 -4.68
C SER A 147 -14.78 -21.32 -5.96
N SER A 148 -15.93 -22.01 -6.01
CA SER A 148 -16.78 -22.09 -7.20
C SER A 148 -18.12 -21.37 -7.06
N ASP A 149 -18.42 -20.80 -5.90
CA ASP A 149 -19.70 -20.13 -5.60
C ASP A 149 -19.50 -18.61 -5.51
N PRO A 150 -19.96 -17.83 -6.50
CA PRO A 150 -19.77 -16.38 -6.52
C PRO A 150 -20.38 -15.65 -5.32
N ASP A 151 -21.50 -16.14 -4.80
CA ASP A 151 -22.17 -15.48 -3.67
C ASP A 151 -21.40 -15.70 -2.37
N LYS A 152 -20.90 -16.92 -2.15
CA LYS A 152 -20.01 -17.20 -1.01
C LYS A 152 -18.69 -16.44 -1.09
N LEU A 153 -18.08 -16.33 -2.28
CA LEU A 153 -16.90 -15.50 -2.47
C LEU A 153 -17.17 -14.05 -2.09
N ARG A 154 -18.33 -13.52 -2.50
CA ARG A 154 -18.74 -12.15 -2.16
C ARG A 154 -18.91 -11.97 -0.65
N GLU A 155 -19.54 -12.91 0.04
CA GLU A 155 -19.68 -12.88 1.51
C GLU A 155 -18.32 -12.87 2.22
N VAL A 156 -17.41 -13.76 1.83
CA VAL A 156 -16.05 -13.84 2.39
C VAL A 156 -15.31 -12.51 2.22
N PHE A 157 -15.27 -11.98 1.00
CA PHE A 157 -14.54 -10.74 0.75
C PHE A 157 -15.21 -9.50 1.34
N SER A 158 -16.55 -9.45 1.40
CA SER A 158 -17.25 -8.37 2.11
C SER A 158 -16.92 -8.37 3.60
N SER A 159 -16.94 -9.53 4.25
CA SER A 159 -16.58 -9.67 5.65
C SER A 159 -15.12 -9.29 5.92
N MET A 160 -14.21 -9.67 5.02
CA MET A 160 -12.79 -9.29 5.08
C MET A 160 -12.62 -7.77 5.00
N ILE A 161 -13.27 -7.11 4.03
CA ILE A 161 -13.21 -5.65 3.89
C ILE A 161 -13.76 -4.94 5.12
N LEU A 162 -14.85 -5.43 5.72
CA LEU A 162 -15.38 -4.89 6.96
C LEU A 162 -14.36 -5.02 8.10
N SER A 163 -13.68 -6.16 8.20
CA SER A 163 -12.61 -6.38 9.18
C SER A 163 -11.45 -5.39 8.97
N VAL A 164 -10.92 -5.28 7.75
CA VAL A 164 -9.85 -4.33 7.41
C VAL A 164 -10.28 -2.90 7.71
N ASN A 165 -11.49 -2.51 7.33
CA ASN A 165 -12.01 -1.17 7.56
C ASN A 165 -12.13 -0.78 9.05
N SER A 166 -12.19 -1.75 9.95
CA SER A 166 -12.20 -1.47 11.40
C SER A 166 -10.87 -0.89 11.91
N PHE A 167 -9.77 -1.13 11.21
CA PHE A 167 -8.43 -0.60 11.52
C PHE A 167 -8.11 0.71 10.78
N LEU A 168 -8.99 1.16 9.86
CA LEU A 168 -8.75 2.29 8.99
C LEU A 168 -9.50 3.55 9.45
N ALA A 169 -8.84 4.70 9.29
CA ALA A 169 -9.51 5.98 9.43
C ALA A 169 -10.67 6.10 8.40
N PRO A 170 -11.73 6.87 8.70
CA PRO A 170 -12.90 6.96 7.80
C PRO A 170 -12.57 7.27 6.35
N TYR A 171 -11.57 8.11 6.09
CA TYR A 171 -11.15 8.50 4.74
C TYR A 171 -10.25 7.46 4.04
N GLU A 172 -9.68 6.51 4.79
CA GLU A 172 -8.88 5.40 4.27
C GLU A 172 -9.73 4.19 3.90
N ARG A 173 -10.99 4.12 4.37
CA ARG A 173 -11.86 2.95 4.22
C ARG A 173 -12.11 2.59 2.76
N ILE A 174 -12.17 1.29 2.53
CA ILE A 174 -12.53 0.68 1.26
C ILE A 174 -14.06 0.61 1.19
N ILE A 175 -14.64 1.23 0.17
CA ILE A 175 -16.10 1.33 0.00
C ILE A 175 -16.60 0.30 -1.01
N ASN A 176 -15.79 -0.03 -2.01
CA ASN A 176 -16.20 -0.96 -3.06
C ASN A 176 -15.03 -1.83 -3.48
N TYR A 177 -15.31 -2.96 -4.14
CA TYR A 177 -14.29 -3.87 -4.62
C TYR A 177 -14.76 -4.63 -5.87
N VAL A 178 -13.81 -5.18 -6.59
CA VAL A 178 -14.06 -6.16 -7.65
C VAL A 178 -13.10 -7.34 -7.52
N ILE A 179 -13.65 -8.54 -7.69
CA ILE A 179 -12.86 -9.77 -7.77
C ILE A 179 -12.37 -9.92 -9.20
N ILE A 180 -11.04 -9.92 -9.38
CA ILE A 180 -10.43 -10.08 -10.69
C ILE A 180 -10.20 -11.57 -11.00
N ASN A 181 -10.27 -11.92 -12.27
CA ASN A 181 -10.18 -13.31 -12.75
C ASN A 181 -8.75 -13.78 -13.02
N ARG A 182 -7.76 -12.89 -12.93
CA ARG A 182 -6.33 -13.18 -13.07
C ARG A 182 -5.49 -12.36 -12.12
N ASP A 183 -4.37 -12.90 -11.71
CA ASP A 183 -3.39 -12.20 -10.88
C ASP A 183 -2.58 -11.17 -11.68
N PHE A 184 -1.92 -10.27 -10.99
CA PHE A 184 -0.96 -9.34 -11.56
C PHE A 184 0.32 -10.06 -11.97
N THR A 185 0.88 -9.72 -13.12
CA THR A 185 2.03 -10.45 -13.66
C THR A 185 3.12 -9.52 -14.19
N ARG A 186 4.37 -10.01 -14.16
CA ARG A 186 5.51 -9.34 -14.81
C ARG A 186 5.35 -9.30 -16.33
N GLY A 187 4.78 -10.35 -16.91
CA GLY A 187 4.56 -10.45 -18.35
C GLY A 187 3.66 -9.36 -18.91
N ASN A 188 2.71 -8.88 -18.10
CA ASN A 188 1.83 -7.76 -18.45
C ASN A 188 2.41 -6.40 -18.00
N GLY A 189 3.63 -6.36 -17.49
CA GLY A 189 4.26 -5.14 -16.97
C GLY A 189 3.69 -4.64 -15.64
N GLU A 190 2.80 -5.39 -15.00
CA GLU A 190 2.08 -5.01 -13.78
C GLU A 190 2.92 -5.12 -12.52
N LEU A 191 3.98 -5.95 -12.58
CA LEU A 191 4.94 -6.14 -11.50
C LEU A 191 6.36 -5.83 -11.96
N THR A 192 7.12 -5.19 -11.09
CA THR A 192 8.58 -5.04 -11.26
C THR A 192 9.29 -6.38 -11.12
N GLN A 193 10.61 -6.43 -11.41
CA GLN A 193 11.43 -7.63 -11.17
C GLN A 193 11.43 -8.07 -9.69
N LYS A 194 11.26 -7.14 -8.76
CA LYS A 194 11.18 -7.39 -7.32
C LYS A 194 9.76 -7.77 -6.84
N GLY A 195 8.75 -7.76 -7.74
CA GLY A 195 7.36 -8.10 -7.41
C GLY A 195 6.50 -6.93 -6.92
N SER A 196 7.03 -5.71 -6.89
CA SER A 196 6.24 -4.52 -6.53
C SER A 196 5.30 -4.13 -7.66
N PHE A 197 4.14 -3.57 -7.33
CA PHE A 197 3.15 -3.09 -8.30
C PHE A 197 3.67 -1.93 -9.17
N VAL A 198 3.41 -2.00 -10.47
CA VAL A 198 3.54 -0.87 -11.40
C VAL A 198 2.15 -0.26 -11.55
N ARG A 199 1.79 0.62 -10.59
CA ARG A 199 0.42 1.13 -10.39
C ARG A 199 -0.20 1.69 -11.68
N LYS A 200 0.54 2.48 -12.43
CA LYS A 200 0.06 3.05 -13.70
C LYS A 200 -0.42 1.99 -14.70
N ILE A 201 0.34 0.92 -14.86
CA ILE A 201 0.01 -0.16 -15.80
C ILE A 201 -1.21 -0.95 -15.31
N ILE A 202 -1.29 -1.23 -14.00
CA ILE A 202 -2.45 -1.91 -13.42
C ILE A 202 -3.72 -1.08 -13.62
N LEU A 203 -3.69 0.22 -13.35
CA LEU A 203 -4.83 1.12 -13.56
C LEU A 203 -5.31 1.14 -15.01
N GLU A 204 -4.39 1.07 -15.97
CA GLU A 204 -4.70 1.03 -17.40
C GLU A 204 -5.28 -0.33 -17.81
N ASN A 205 -4.64 -1.44 -17.41
CA ASN A 205 -5.05 -2.79 -17.79
C ASN A 205 -6.42 -3.19 -17.21
N PHE A 206 -6.78 -2.66 -16.05
CA PHE A 206 -8.04 -2.96 -15.35
C PHE A 206 -9.06 -1.81 -15.40
N LYS A 207 -8.84 -0.81 -16.25
CA LYS A 207 -9.67 0.40 -16.35
C LYS A 207 -11.17 0.08 -16.47
N ASP A 208 -11.54 -0.88 -17.31
CA ASP A 208 -12.94 -1.25 -17.57
C ASP A 208 -13.62 -1.87 -16.33
N LEU A 209 -12.85 -2.48 -15.42
CA LEU A 209 -13.34 -2.99 -14.15
C LEU A 209 -13.37 -1.91 -13.06
N ILE A 210 -12.46 -0.95 -13.12
CA ILE A 210 -12.31 0.12 -12.13
C ILE A 210 -13.37 1.20 -12.31
N GLU A 211 -13.62 1.66 -13.55
CA GLU A 211 -14.55 2.76 -13.81
C GLU A 211 -15.97 2.52 -13.26
N PRO A 212 -16.57 1.32 -13.40
CA PRO A 212 -17.88 1.02 -12.84
C PRO A 212 -17.95 1.15 -11.31
N LEU A 213 -16.82 0.91 -10.59
CA LEU A 213 -16.78 0.99 -9.12
C LEU A 213 -17.05 2.41 -8.60
N TYR A 214 -16.80 3.43 -9.43
CA TYR A 214 -17.00 4.84 -9.10
C TYR A 214 -18.27 5.44 -9.71
N ARG A 215 -19.06 4.66 -10.44
CA ARG A 215 -20.35 5.13 -10.95
C ARG A 215 -21.31 5.30 -9.78
N LYS A 216 -21.76 6.54 -9.59
CA LYS A 216 -22.73 6.88 -8.55
C LYS A 216 -24.07 6.24 -8.90
N SER A 217 -24.46 5.18 -8.20
CA SER A 217 -25.83 4.70 -8.18
C SER A 217 -26.51 5.27 -6.93
N TYR A 218 -27.69 5.85 -7.10
CA TYR A 218 -28.50 6.39 -6.03
C TYR A 218 -29.82 5.67 -5.98
N ILE A 219 -30.28 5.37 -4.77
CA ILE A 219 -31.66 4.97 -4.54
C ILE A 219 -32.43 6.24 -4.19
N SER A 220 -33.48 6.53 -4.95
CA SER A 220 -34.41 7.61 -4.61
C SER A 220 -35.38 7.12 -3.54
N LEU A 221 -35.28 7.67 -2.35
CA LEU A 221 -36.27 7.48 -1.28
C LEU A 221 -37.16 8.72 -1.25
N TYR A 222 -38.45 8.54 -1.18
CA TYR A 222 -39.41 9.63 -1.07
C TYR A 222 -39.92 9.70 0.37
N ASN A 223 -39.74 10.84 1.00
CA ASN A 223 -40.32 11.16 2.29
C ASN A 223 -41.02 12.50 2.19
N ASP A 224 -42.32 12.56 2.51
CA ASP A 224 -43.14 13.77 2.47
C ASP A 224 -43.00 14.60 1.18
N ASN A 225 -43.04 13.96 0.01
CA ASN A 225 -42.86 14.53 -1.32
C ASN A 225 -41.46 15.14 -1.58
N LYS A 226 -40.46 14.84 -0.76
CA LYS A 226 -39.07 15.17 -1.04
C LYS A 226 -38.28 13.95 -1.48
N GLU A 227 -37.63 14.05 -2.64
CA GLU A 227 -36.69 13.02 -3.11
C GLU A 227 -35.41 13.11 -2.30
N LEU A 228 -35.08 12.05 -1.57
CA LEU A 228 -33.80 11.84 -0.92
C LEU A 228 -32.98 10.87 -1.77
N ARG A 229 -31.89 11.35 -2.37
CA ARG A 229 -30.95 10.49 -3.09
C ARG A 229 -29.95 9.91 -2.10
N VAL A 230 -30.12 8.64 -1.77
CA VAL A 230 -29.21 7.92 -0.90
C VAL A 230 -28.23 7.13 -1.76
N PRO A 231 -26.91 7.36 -1.61
CA PRO A 231 -25.91 6.56 -2.31
C PRO A 231 -26.06 5.07 -1.92
N THR A 232 -25.91 4.17 -2.89
CA THR A 232 -26.03 2.72 -2.65
C THR A 232 -24.86 2.12 -1.89
N TRP A 233 -23.82 2.91 -1.61
CA TRP A 233 -22.60 2.52 -0.87
C TRP A 233 -22.53 3.06 0.57
N LEU A 234 -23.60 3.64 1.09
CA LEU A 234 -23.73 4.01 2.50
C LEU A 234 -24.26 2.85 3.35
#